data_adf96b81fd1377ab385c6a9c41004a9a
#
_entry.id   adf96b81fd1377ab385c6a9c41004a9a
#
_cell.length_a   1.000
_cell.length_b   1.000
_cell.length_c   1.000
_cell.angle_alpha   90.00
_cell.angle_beta   90.00
_cell.angle_gamma   90.00
#
_symmetry.space_group_name_H-M   'P 1'
#
loop_
_entity.id
_entity.type
_entity.pdbx_description
1 polymer ?
#
loop_
_entity_poly.entity_id
_entity_poly.type
_entity_poly.pdbx_seq_one_letter_code
_entity_poly.pdbx_strand_id
1 'polypeptide(L)'
;MLASSLASAQSITPLPGFDLERLEANVGRGTLLVGNGELLLPGGLNVSLLGHYQHMPLELNDGSQGIQVVRDRATALLSASYGALRWLELGVQVPFVLWQQGDDPGELGLSQLSPQGLGTPWFRARLGLLSRLQRQSVDLSMDLGVGLPVGSQSALAGDKGPRFQARLTVGTPVGWFHPSLDAGVLFRPSLPLSTSAGLAQSGSRAEVHLGAAVATLGKGARGELGVRTIISSQISLELLGGVRLPLLTGLEGFVEGGPGLSGAPGAPRFRIVAGVSFRSEPPPKLSFMDEHADNELQLTLAQAKPSSEEARVLPVSTWEFNALTREEPAGPAEDKPAEPIRPYVPTPQEKLVLRGDIHFVRGSSELPGVVPLLDQVILQLSGFSAGGTIVIEGHADTEGTDTSDMFMSLRRAQAVRRYLIDQGVPGTKVRIRGLGSHWPVSSKPATEQEHQLNRRAEVLVLTGVEGAVTTQTPAP
;
A
#
# COMPACT_ATOMS: atom_id res chain seq x y z
N MET A 1 77.90 -4.52 -20.01
CA MET A 1 76.97 -5.04 -19.04
C MET A 1 75.65 -4.27 -19.16
N LEU A 2 74.72 -4.84 -19.90
CA LEU A 2 73.35 -4.31 -20.01
C LEU A 2 72.50 -4.98 -18.94
N ALA A 3 72.19 -4.26 -17.87
CA ALA A 3 71.24 -4.70 -16.85
C ALA A 3 69.80 -4.49 -17.42
N SER A 4 69.20 -5.52 -17.95
CA SER A 4 67.77 -5.55 -18.22
C SER A 4 66.98 -5.55 -16.92
N SER A 5 66.43 -4.39 -16.56
CA SER A 5 65.41 -4.30 -15.52
C SER A 5 64.18 -5.07 -15.96
N LEU A 6 64.03 -6.27 -15.45
CA LEU A 6 62.72 -6.97 -15.49
C LEU A 6 61.73 -6.12 -14.68
N ALA A 7 60.95 -5.33 -15.37
CA ALA A 7 59.76 -4.75 -14.77
C ALA A 7 58.86 -5.92 -14.37
N SER A 8 58.77 -6.18 -13.07
CA SER A 8 57.82 -7.11 -12.51
C SER A 8 56.43 -6.63 -12.86
N ALA A 9 55.77 -7.31 -13.80
CA ALA A 9 54.39 -7.04 -14.10
C ALA A 9 53.58 -7.32 -12.81
N GLN A 10 53.16 -6.27 -12.13
CA GLN A 10 52.23 -6.41 -11.02
C GLN A 10 50.99 -7.12 -11.54
N SER A 11 50.68 -8.27 -10.96
CA SER A 11 49.46 -9.01 -11.28
C SER A 11 48.26 -8.18 -10.84
N ILE A 12 47.51 -7.63 -11.81
CA ILE A 12 46.27 -6.89 -11.55
C ILE A 12 45.26 -7.84 -10.96
N THR A 13 44.86 -7.61 -9.71
CA THR A 13 43.81 -8.38 -9.02
C THR A 13 42.43 -7.86 -9.45
N PRO A 14 41.50 -8.71 -9.87
CA PRO A 14 40.14 -8.26 -10.19
C PRO A 14 39.49 -7.67 -8.94
N LEU A 15 38.67 -6.62 -9.13
CA LEU A 15 37.85 -6.06 -8.06
C LEU A 15 37.02 -7.17 -7.40
N PRO A 16 36.90 -7.15 -6.07
CA PRO A 16 36.06 -8.12 -5.38
C PRO A 16 34.61 -7.96 -5.85
N GLY A 17 34.00 -9.06 -6.30
CA GLY A 17 32.61 -9.06 -6.73
C GLY A 17 31.68 -8.91 -5.52
N PHE A 18 31.31 -7.69 -5.18
CA PHE A 18 30.27 -7.40 -4.20
C PHE A 18 29.37 -6.27 -4.68
N ASP A 19 28.16 -6.27 -4.21
CA ASP A 19 27.22 -5.19 -4.52
C ASP A 19 27.36 -4.08 -3.50
N LEU A 20 27.73 -2.90 -3.99
CA LEU A 20 27.88 -1.68 -3.22
C LEU A 20 26.52 -1.04 -2.89
N GLU A 21 25.43 -1.41 -3.63
CA GLU A 21 24.13 -0.80 -3.43
C GLU A 21 23.51 -1.22 -2.10
N ARG A 22 23.23 -0.22 -1.28
CA ARG A 22 22.61 -0.37 0.05
C ARG A 22 21.19 0.18 0.10
N LEU A 23 20.75 0.92 -0.95
CA LEU A 23 19.39 1.40 -1.02
C LEU A 23 18.46 0.23 -1.38
N GLU A 24 17.72 -0.21 -0.41
CA GLU A 24 16.60 -1.14 -0.61
C GLU A 24 15.31 -0.33 -0.58
N ALA A 25 14.90 0.17 -1.74
CA ALA A 25 13.64 0.88 -1.84
C ALA A 25 12.46 -0.05 -1.57
N ASN A 26 11.48 0.44 -0.81
CA ASN A 26 10.24 -0.27 -0.60
C ASN A 26 9.43 -0.29 -1.91
N VAL A 27 9.04 -1.48 -2.34
CA VAL A 27 8.27 -1.68 -3.60
C VAL A 27 6.76 -1.63 -3.39
N GLY A 28 6.29 -1.71 -2.15
CA GLY A 28 4.88 -1.71 -1.78
C GLY A 28 4.40 -0.37 -1.23
N ARG A 29 3.44 -0.44 -0.31
CA ARG A 29 2.91 0.74 0.38
C ARG A 29 3.87 1.20 1.49
N GLY A 30 3.91 2.50 1.76
CA GLY A 30 4.75 3.12 2.78
C GLY A 30 5.64 4.23 2.24
N THR A 31 6.71 4.56 2.99
CA THR A 31 7.76 5.50 2.57
C THR A 31 8.75 4.83 1.61
N LEU A 32 9.68 5.58 1.07
CA LEU A 32 10.71 5.03 0.19
C LEU A 32 11.57 3.98 0.90
N LEU A 33 11.96 4.21 2.16
CA LEU A 33 12.86 3.33 2.90
C LEU A 33 12.16 2.18 3.62
N VAL A 34 10.97 2.45 4.17
CA VAL A 34 10.26 1.53 5.08
C VAL A 34 8.83 1.34 4.60
N GLY A 35 8.42 0.11 4.45
CA GLY A 35 7.01 -0.22 4.20
C GLY A 35 6.14 0.16 5.41
N ASN A 36 4.83 0.20 5.20
CA ASN A 36 3.89 0.46 6.29
C ASN A 36 3.13 -0.79 6.76
N GLY A 37 3.52 -1.98 6.29
CA GLY A 37 2.87 -3.25 6.63
C GLY A 37 1.62 -3.58 5.81
N GLU A 38 1.03 -2.59 5.12
CA GLU A 38 -0.12 -2.81 4.24
C GLU A 38 0.31 -3.52 2.94
N LEU A 39 -0.53 -4.41 2.44
CA LEU A 39 -0.39 -5.02 1.12
C LEU A 39 -1.22 -4.25 0.09
N LEU A 40 -0.85 -4.40 -1.18
CA LEU A 40 -1.73 -4.05 -2.30
C LEU A 40 -2.98 -4.93 -2.28
N LEU A 41 -4.11 -4.36 -2.66
CA LEU A 41 -5.33 -5.14 -2.84
C LEU A 41 -5.15 -6.20 -3.95
N PRO A 42 -5.85 -7.33 -3.91
CA PRO A 42 -5.81 -8.32 -4.98
C PRO A 42 -6.14 -7.71 -6.34
N GLY A 43 -5.22 -7.89 -7.32
CA GLY A 43 -5.29 -7.24 -8.61
C GLY A 43 -4.68 -5.84 -8.66
N GLY A 44 -4.24 -5.30 -7.53
CA GLY A 44 -3.51 -4.03 -7.46
C GLY A 44 -2.11 -4.16 -8.06
N LEU A 45 -1.67 -3.10 -8.73
CA LEU A 45 -0.35 -2.97 -9.34
C LEU A 45 0.32 -1.69 -8.86
N ASN A 46 1.59 -1.78 -8.50
CA ASN A 46 2.44 -0.62 -8.27
C ASN A 46 3.69 -0.75 -9.11
N VAL A 47 4.03 0.29 -9.89
CA VAL A 47 5.25 0.35 -10.70
C VAL A 47 5.96 1.64 -10.37
N SER A 48 7.25 1.58 -10.08
CA SER A 48 8.03 2.78 -9.84
C SER A 48 9.37 2.75 -10.57
N LEU A 49 9.76 3.93 -11.03
CA LEU A 49 11.06 4.22 -11.59
C LEU A 49 11.68 5.34 -10.76
N LEU A 50 12.83 5.07 -10.19
CA LEU A 50 13.59 6.08 -9.47
C LEU A 50 15.05 6.12 -9.94
N GLY A 51 15.64 7.30 -9.84
CA GLY A 51 17.06 7.50 -9.94
C GLY A 51 17.60 8.01 -8.61
N HIS A 52 18.78 7.57 -8.24
CA HIS A 52 19.46 8.12 -7.08
C HIS A 52 20.93 8.37 -7.35
N TYR A 53 21.43 9.42 -6.73
CA TYR A 53 22.84 9.80 -6.73
C TYR A 53 23.42 9.57 -5.33
N GLN A 54 24.64 9.04 -5.31
CA GLN A 54 25.43 8.76 -4.11
C GLN A 54 26.77 9.49 -4.20
N HIS A 55 27.13 10.18 -3.14
CA HIS A 55 28.44 10.79 -3.00
C HIS A 55 29.30 10.02 -2.01
N MET A 56 30.47 9.59 -2.44
CA MET A 56 31.49 8.83 -1.68
C MET A 56 30.92 7.54 -1.03
N PRO A 57 30.32 6.63 -1.81
CA PRO A 57 29.82 5.38 -1.25
C PRO A 57 30.92 4.35 -0.95
N LEU A 58 32.14 4.51 -1.49
CA LEU A 58 33.26 3.61 -1.22
C LEU A 58 34.59 4.35 -1.17
N GLU A 59 35.17 4.41 0.03
CA GLU A 59 36.50 4.89 0.31
C GLU A 59 37.33 3.77 0.93
N LEU A 60 38.51 3.50 0.39
CA LEU A 60 39.49 2.56 0.96
C LEU A 60 40.63 3.38 1.57
N ASN A 61 41.02 3.03 2.78
CA ASN A 61 42.10 3.69 3.49
C ASN A 61 43.20 2.66 3.73
N ASP A 62 44.43 2.92 3.22
CA ASP A 62 45.59 2.06 3.42
C ASP A 62 46.43 2.46 4.64
N GLY A 63 45.94 3.43 5.42
CA GLY A 63 46.62 3.98 6.60
C GLY A 63 47.48 5.20 6.30
N SER A 64 47.79 5.51 5.04
CA SER A 64 48.55 6.68 4.62
C SER A 64 47.72 7.67 3.78
N GLN A 65 46.91 7.18 2.89
CA GLN A 65 45.99 7.97 2.04
C GLN A 65 44.68 7.24 1.83
N GLY A 66 43.57 8.01 1.80
CA GLY A 66 42.25 7.49 1.42
C GLY A 66 42.06 7.55 -0.09
N ILE A 67 41.76 6.41 -0.73
CA ILE A 67 41.44 6.33 -2.15
C ILE A 67 39.93 6.19 -2.29
N GLN A 68 39.30 7.10 -3.04
CA GLN A 68 37.87 7.11 -3.30
C GLN A 68 37.55 6.22 -4.51
N VAL A 69 37.54 4.90 -4.32
CA VAL A 69 37.29 3.93 -5.40
C VAL A 69 35.99 4.21 -6.13
N VAL A 70 34.95 4.62 -5.39
CA VAL A 70 33.73 5.17 -5.97
C VAL A 70 33.45 6.49 -5.27
N ARG A 71 33.73 7.60 -5.95
CA ARG A 71 33.45 8.94 -5.45
C ARG A 71 32.00 9.34 -5.73
N ASP A 72 31.54 9.10 -6.94
CA ASP A 72 30.20 9.48 -7.38
C ASP A 72 29.53 8.31 -8.12
N ARG A 73 28.27 8.06 -7.84
CA ARG A 73 27.50 6.98 -8.47
C ARG A 73 26.05 7.40 -8.68
N ALA A 74 25.54 7.17 -9.89
CA ALA A 74 24.13 7.31 -10.24
C ALA A 74 23.55 5.94 -10.59
N THR A 75 22.46 5.57 -9.95
CA THR A 75 21.79 4.28 -10.16
C THR A 75 20.31 4.54 -10.49
N ALA A 76 19.79 3.88 -11.51
CA ALA A 76 18.34 3.77 -11.75
C ALA A 76 17.81 2.48 -11.12
N LEU A 77 16.58 2.52 -10.65
CA LEU A 77 15.90 1.39 -10.05
C LEU A 77 14.48 1.30 -10.59
N LEU A 78 14.22 0.23 -11.34
CA LEU A 78 12.88 -0.13 -11.77
C LEU A 78 12.31 -1.15 -10.80
N SER A 79 11.09 -0.90 -10.31
CA SER A 79 10.40 -1.85 -9.44
C SER A 79 8.93 -1.98 -9.82
N ALA A 80 8.39 -3.18 -9.59
CA ALA A 80 6.98 -3.46 -9.74
C ALA A 80 6.53 -4.39 -8.62
N SER A 81 5.30 -4.19 -8.13
CA SER A 81 4.65 -5.13 -7.22
C SER A 81 3.18 -5.34 -7.61
N TYR A 82 2.69 -6.54 -7.33
CA TYR A 82 1.35 -7.00 -7.67
C TYR A 82 0.70 -7.68 -6.48
N GLY A 83 -0.48 -7.22 -6.11
CA GLY A 83 -1.33 -7.86 -5.12
C GLY A 83 -1.94 -9.14 -5.68
N ALA A 84 -1.31 -10.27 -5.43
CA ALA A 84 -1.76 -11.56 -5.97
C ALA A 84 -2.96 -12.12 -5.19
N LEU A 85 -2.91 -12.05 -3.86
CA LEU A 85 -3.96 -12.52 -2.95
C LEU A 85 -4.13 -11.50 -1.82
N ARG A 86 -5.16 -11.64 -1.01
CA ARG A 86 -5.39 -10.76 0.15
C ARG A 86 -4.24 -10.75 1.18
N TRP A 87 -3.46 -11.82 1.18
CA TRP A 87 -2.35 -12.04 2.10
C TRP A 87 -0.99 -12.15 1.40
N LEU A 88 -0.94 -12.01 0.04
CA LEU A 88 0.27 -12.17 -0.75
C LEU A 88 0.41 -11.07 -1.79
N GLU A 89 1.52 -10.33 -1.72
CA GLU A 89 2.00 -9.39 -2.73
C GLU A 89 3.32 -9.91 -3.29
N LEU A 90 3.48 -9.89 -4.61
CA LEU A 90 4.70 -10.27 -5.32
C LEU A 90 5.38 -9.02 -5.85
N GLY A 91 6.69 -8.94 -5.73
CA GLY A 91 7.47 -7.80 -6.17
C GLY A 91 8.73 -8.19 -6.94
N VAL A 92 9.13 -7.32 -7.84
CA VAL A 92 10.40 -7.40 -8.57
C VAL A 92 11.09 -6.04 -8.53
N GLN A 93 12.41 -6.05 -8.48
CA GLN A 93 13.22 -4.84 -8.44
C GLN A 93 14.52 -5.07 -9.22
N VAL A 94 14.83 -4.16 -10.15
CA VAL A 94 16.00 -4.26 -11.02
C VAL A 94 16.79 -2.96 -10.95
N PRO A 95 17.94 -2.92 -10.26
CA PRO A 95 18.84 -1.78 -10.25
C PRO A 95 19.75 -1.79 -11.47
N PHE A 96 20.14 -0.60 -11.93
CA PHE A 96 21.09 -0.40 -13.00
C PHE A 96 21.98 0.78 -12.69
N VAL A 97 23.29 0.57 -12.61
CA VAL A 97 24.29 1.64 -12.47
C VAL A 97 24.40 2.37 -13.79
N LEU A 98 23.89 3.60 -13.83
CA LEU A 98 23.90 4.44 -15.02
C LEU A 98 25.29 5.01 -15.28
N TRP A 99 25.96 5.37 -14.20
CA TRP A 99 27.26 6.00 -14.25
C TRP A 99 27.90 5.98 -12.86
N GLN A 100 29.22 5.80 -12.84
CA GLN A 100 30.03 5.95 -11.64
C GLN A 100 31.46 6.35 -12.00
N GLN A 101 32.11 7.06 -11.09
CA GLN A 101 33.51 7.46 -11.19
C GLN A 101 34.17 7.49 -9.81
N GLY A 102 35.50 7.40 -9.81
CA GLY A 102 36.33 7.49 -8.63
C GLY A 102 37.80 7.61 -9.02
N ASP A 103 38.66 7.45 -8.04
CA ASP A 103 40.13 7.41 -8.26
C ASP A 103 40.49 6.07 -8.90
N ASP A 104 41.65 6.05 -9.60
CA ASP A 104 42.10 4.81 -10.28
C ASP A 104 42.54 3.76 -9.22
N PRO A 105 41.83 2.61 -9.11
CA PRO A 105 42.22 1.57 -8.19
C PRO A 105 43.47 0.81 -8.61
N GLY A 106 44.04 1.11 -9.79
CA GLY A 106 45.29 0.53 -10.30
C GLY A 106 46.49 0.80 -9.37
N GLU A 107 46.50 1.91 -8.63
CA GLU A 107 47.52 2.21 -7.61
C GLU A 107 47.52 1.17 -6.47
N LEU A 108 46.36 0.53 -6.20
CA LEU A 108 46.24 -0.56 -5.24
C LEU A 108 46.40 -1.96 -5.88
N GLY A 109 46.82 -2.05 -7.16
CA GLY A 109 46.91 -3.31 -7.90
C GLY A 109 45.55 -3.94 -8.22
N LEU A 110 44.46 -3.17 -8.21
CA LEU A 110 43.12 -3.62 -8.52
C LEU A 110 42.76 -3.27 -9.97
N SER A 111 41.82 -4.05 -10.56
CA SER A 111 41.33 -3.76 -11.90
C SER A 111 40.43 -2.50 -11.91
N GLN A 112 40.38 -1.85 -13.08
CA GLN A 112 39.58 -0.65 -13.27
C GLN A 112 38.09 -0.92 -13.02
N LEU A 113 37.40 0.10 -12.50
CA LEU A 113 35.97 0.10 -12.25
C LEU A 113 35.18 0.26 -13.55
N SER A 114 34.21 -0.60 -13.83
CA SER A 114 33.27 -0.38 -14.93
C SER A 114 32.34 0.78 -14.60
N PRO A 115 32.17 1.76 -15.52
CA PRO A 115 31.35 2.93 -15.26
C PRO A 115 29.85 2.62 -15.21
N GLN A 116 29.43 1.50 -15.76
CA GLN A 116 28.02 1.08 -15.87
C GLN A 116 27.88 -0.42 -15.57
N GLY A 117 26.70 -0.83 -15.14
CA GLY A 117 26.43 -2.24 -14.93
C GLY A 117 25.04 -2.55 -14.41
N LEU A 118 24.59 -3.76 -14.67
CA LEU A 118 23.37 -4.29 -14.08
C LEU A 118 23.62 -4.55 -12.59
N GLY A 119 22.72 -4.09 -11.72
CA GLY A 119 22.73 -4.44 -10.30
C GLY A 119 22.09 -5.81 -10.04
N THR A 120 22.04 -6.19 -8.78
CA THR A 120 21.41 -7.44 -8.35
C THR A 120 19.87 -7.35 -8.50
N PRO A 121 19.23 -8.09 -9.40
CA PRO A 121 17.77 -8.15 -9.44
C PRO A 121 17.21 -8.89 -8.23
N TRP A 122 16.08 -8.38 -7.71
CA TRP A 122 15.40 -8.94 -6.56
C TRP A 122 14.01 -9.43 -6.92
N PHE A 123 13.64 -10.59 -6.42
CA PHE A 123 12.26 -11.08 -6.35
C PHE A 123 11.82 -11.11 -4.91
N ARG A 124 10.62 -10.61 -4.63
CA ARG A 124 10.09 -10.47 -3.28
C ARG A 124 8.70 -11.06 -3.18
N ALA A 125 8.41 -11.70 -2.06
CA ALA A 125 7.07 -12.11 -1.65
C ALA A 125 6.78 -11.44 -0.30
N ARG A 126 5.73 -10.61 -0.25
CA ARG A 126 5.25 -9.98 0.98
C ARG A 126 4.01 -10.68 1.45
N LEU A 127 4.05 -11.18 2.67
CA LEU A 127 2.97 -11.90 3.35
C LEU A 127 2.32 -10.99 4.37
N GLY A 128 1.02 -10.75 4.26
CA GLY A 128 0.24 -10.03 5.27
C GLY A 128 -0.06 -10.94 6.46
N LEU A 129 0.45 -10.57 7.62
CA LEU A 129 0.25 -11.32 8.87
C LEU A 129 -0.91 -10.72 9.69
N LEU A 130 -0.97 -9.40 9.79
CA LEU A 130 -2.05 -8.66 10.41
C LEU A 130 -2.46 -7.53 9.47
N SER A 131 -3.76 -7.23 9.42
CA SER A 131 -4.25 -6.12 8.60
C SER A 131 -5.38 -5.38 9.31
N ARG A 132 -5.30 -4.06 9.30
CA ARG A 132 -6.37 -3.19 9.79
C ARG A 132 -7.66 -3.37 8.98
N LEU A 133 -7.56 -3.81 7.73
CA LEU A 133 -8.73 -4.22 6.94
C LEU A 133 -9.44 -5.44 7.55
N GLN A 134 -8.74 -6.24 8.37
CA GLN A 134 -9.25 -7.38 9.14
C GLN A 134 -9.45 -7.04 10.62
N ARG A 135 -9.61 -5.73 10.96
CA ARG A 135 -9.85 -5.22 12.32
C ARG A 135 -8.69 -5.37 13.31
N GLN A 136 -7.49 -5.53 12.83
CA GLN A 136 -6.32 -5.46 13.69
C GLN A 136 -5.94 -3.99 13.95
N SER A 137 -5.26 -3.74 15.05
CA SER A 137 -4.81 -2.38 15.42
C SER A 137 -3.68 -1.86 14.54
N VAL A 138 -2.94 -2.76 13.90
CA VAL A 138 -1.77 -2.47 13.07
C VAL A 138 -1.79 -3.30 11.79
N ASP A 139 -1.07 -2.83 10.77
CA ASP A 139 -0.71 -3.66 9.62
C ASP A 139 0.68 -4.24 9.86
N LEU A 140 0.81 -5.56 9.74
CA LEU A 140 2.05 -6.30 9.89
C LEU A 140 2.25 -7.21 8.68
N SER A 141 3.41 -7.09 8.06
CA SER A 141 3.80 -7.96 6.95
C SER A 141 5.18 -8.55 7.13
N MET A 142 5.43 -9.67 6.46
CA MET A 142 6.73 -10.31 6.34
C MET A 142 7.15 -10.32 4.88
N ASP A 143 8.29 -9.69 4.57
CA ASP A 143 8.90 -9.70 3.25
C ASP A 143 9.95 -10.81 3.18
N LEU A 144 9.86 -11.68 2.18
CA LEU A 144 10.88 -12.66 1.81
C LEU A 144 11.44 -12.27 0.45
N GLY A 145 12.76 -12.16 0.35
CA GLY A 145 13.43 -11.70 -0.86
C GLY A 145 14.55 -12.63 -1.30
N VAL A 146 14.70 -12.76 -2.62
CA VAL A 146 15.83 -13.46 -3.25
C VAL A 146 16.47 -12.52 -4.26
N GLY A 147 17.77 -12.24 -4.08
CA GLY A 147 18.60 -11.49 -5.03
C GLY A 147 19.40 -12.46 -5.91
N LEU A 148 19.29 -12.28 -7.22
CA LEU A 148 19.98 -13.16 -8.18
C LEU A 148 21.44 -12.70 -8.40
N PRO A 149 22.41 -13.62 -8.49
CA PRO A 149 23.84 -13.31 -8.66
C PRO A 149 24.21 -13.00 -10.11
N VAL A 150 23.43 -12.16 -10.79
CA VAL A 150 23.63 -11.78 -12.21
C VAL A 150 24.13 -10.33 -12.36
N GLY A 151 24.34 -9.63 -11.25
CA GLY A 151 24.86 -8.26 -11.24
C GLY A 151 26.30 -8.16 -11.72
N SER A 152 26.67 -6.99 -12.24
CA SER A 152 27.99 -6.69 -12.81
C SER A 152 29.04 -6.53 -11.69
N GLN A 153 29.88 -7.52 -11.50
CA GLN A 153 30.92 -7.50 -10.45
C GLN A 153 31.98 -6.40 -10.72
N SER A 154 32.36 -6.16 -11.96
CA SER A 154 33.27 -5.09 -12.34
C SER A 154 32.75 -3.67 -12.09
N ALA A 155 31.40 -3.53 -11.97
CA ALA A 155 30.75 -2.29 -11.59
C ALA A 155 30.43 -2.22 -10.09
N LEU A 156 30.91 -3.17 -9.27
CA LEU A 156 30.53 -3.30 -7.86
C LEU A 156 28.99 -3.27 -7.67
N ALA A 157 28.29 -4.00 -8.51
CA ALA A 157 26.83 -4.01 -8.58
C ALA A 157 26.23 -5.43 -8.44
N GLY A 158 27.05 -6.44 -8.09
CA GLY A 158 26.62 -7.80 -7.92
C GLY A 158 27.52 -8.64 -7.05
N ASP A 159 26.92 -9.51 -6.23
CA ASP A 159 27.64 -10.51 -5.45
C ASP A 159 27.90 -11.78 -6.26
N LYS A 160 28.87 -12.58 -5.82
CA LYS A 160 29.21 -13.87 -6.47
C LYS A 160 28.16 -14.97 -6.27
N GLY A 161 27.21 -14.78 -5.38
CA GLY A 161 26.17 -15.77 -5.07
C GLY A 161 24.83 -15.12 -4.76
N PRO A 162 23.79 -15.92 -4.62
CA PRO A 162 22.46 -15.39 -4.31
C PRO A 162 22.40 -14.76 -2.92
N ARG A 163 21.47 -13.84 -2.76
CA ARG A 163 21.15 -13.20 -1.48
C ARG A 163 19.78 -13.65 -1.03
N PHE A 164 19.58 -13.73 0.26
CA PHE A 164 18.28 -14.06 0.87
C PHE A 164 17.96 -13.05 1.94
N GLN A 165 16.76 -12.52 1.92
CA GLN A 165 16.29 -11.54 2.89
C GLN A 165 14.99 -11.98 3.52
N ALA A 166 14.89 -11.77 4.83
CA ALA A 166 13.63 -11.85 5.56
C ALA A 166 13.48 -10.57 6.38
N ARG A 167 12.32 -9.90 6.30
CA ARG A 167 12.04 -8.65 6.99
C ARG A 167 10.61 -8.63 7.50
N LEU A 168 10.40 -8.15 8.71
CA LEU A 168 9.11 -7.84 9.29
C LEU A 168 8.91 -6.32 9.21
N THR A 169 7.72 -5.90 8.84
CA THR A 169 7.34 -4.50 8.71
C THR A 169 6.01 -4.28 9.39
N VAL A 170 5.95 -3.27 10.25
CA VAL A 170 4.73 -2.88 10.97
C VAL A 170 4.47 -1.40 10.81
N GLY A 171 3.20 -1.03 10.66
CA GLY A 171 2.78 0.36 10.61
C GLY A 171 1.33 0.54 11.04
N THR A 172 1.00 1.75 11.43
CA THR A 172 -0.37 2.16 11.76
C THR A 172 -0.50 3.67 11.65
N PRO A 173 -1.59 4.22 11.12
CA PRO A 173 -1.82 5.65 11.14
C PRO A 173 -2.13 6.12 12.56
N VAL A 174 -1.51 7.23 12.95
CA VAL A 174 -1.72 7.91 14.23
C VAL A 174 -1.94 9.39 13.95
N GLY A 175 -3.18 9.84 14.06
CA GLY A 175 -3.55 11.21 13.73
C GLY A 175 -3.21 11.57 12.27
N TRP A 176 -2.32 12.53 12.07
CA TRP A 176 -1.87 13.02 10.76
C TRP A 176 -0.67 12.27 10.18
N PHE A 177 -0.15 11.30 10.89
CA PHE A 177 1.07 10.61 10.56
C PHE A 177 0.85 9.10 10.40
N HIS A 178 1.71 8.49 9.61
CA HIS A 178 1.81 7.04 9.49
C HIS A 178 3.22 6.59 9.90
N PRO A 179 3.48 6.37 11.19
CA PRO A 179 4.71 5.75 11.63
C PRO A 179 4.79 4.30 11.17
N SER A 180 6.00 3.88 10.85
CA SER A 180 6.32 2.50 10.46
C SER A 180 7.71 2.09 10.94
N LEU A 181 7.86 0.80 11.21
CA LEU A 181 9.12 0.18 11.62
C LEU A 181 9.36 -1.07 10.79
N ASP A 182 10.62 -1.35 10.49
CA ASP A 182 11.02 -2.63 9.93
C ASP A 182 12.26 -3.20 10.65
N ALA A 183 12.32 -4.53 10.67
CA ALA A 183 13.48 -5.27 11.14
C ALA A 183 13.67 -6.51 10.29
N GLY A 184 14.89 -6.79 9.85
CA GLY A 184 15.16 -7.93 8.99
C GLY A 184 16.60 -8.37 9.01
N VAL A 185 16.84 -9.49 8.34
CA VAL A 185 18.15 -10.07 8.14
C VAL A 185 18.37 -10.32 6.66
N LEU A 186 19.53 -9.90 6.18
CA LEU A 186 20.03 -10.18 4.84
C LEU A 186 21.19 -11.17 4.94
N PHE A 187 21.06 -12.30 4.26
CA PHE A 187 22.15 -13.27 4.07
C PHE A 187 22.76 -13.06 2.69
N ARG A 188 24.07 -12.87 2.65
CA ARG A 188 24.84 -12.69 1.41
C ARG A 188 26.13 -13.54 1.46
N PRO A 189 26.71 -13.87 0.30
CA PRO A 189 27.98 -14.59 0.29
C PRO A 189 29.08 -13.80 1.03
N SER A 190 29.88 -14.49 1.85
CA SER A 190 31.03 -13.86 2.49
C SER A 190 32.07 -13.48 1.44
N LEU A 191 32.60 -12.28 1.56
CA LEU A 191 33.71 -11.80 0.71
C LEU A 191 35.02 -11.88 1.48
N PRO A 192 35.98 -12.67 1.05
CA PRO A 192 37.35 -12.47 1.47
C PRO A 192 37.87 -11.25 0.69
N LEU A 193 37.88 -10.08 1.30
CA LEU A 193 38.65 -8.92 0.84
C LEU A 193 40.08 -9.10 1.35
N SER A 194 40.80 -10.10 0.83
CA SER A 194 42.23 -10.16 1.01
C SER A 194 42.90 -9.33 -0.10
N THR A 195 43.26 -8.11 0.19
CA THR A 195 44.18 -7.36 -0.66
C THR A 195 45.56 -7.62 -0.13
N SER A 196 46.57 -7.66 -1.02
CA SER A 196 48.01 -7.66 -0.69
C SER A 196 48.40 -6.47 0.19
N ALA A 197 47.56 -5.48 0.38
CA ALA A 197 47.73 -4.30 1.22
C ALA A 197 47.16 -4.45 2.66
N GLY A 198 46.83 -5.66 3.13
CA GLY A 198 46.45 -5.87 4.53
C GLY A 198 45.03 -5.47 4.91
N LEU A 199 44.18 -5.10 3.97
CA LEU A 199 42.78 -4.74 4.21
C LEU A 199 41.92 -6.00 4.27
N ALA A 200 42.01 -6.76 5.36
CA ALA A 200 41.12 -7.88 5.66
C ALA A 200 39.81 -7.35 6.21
N GLN A 201 38.88 -6.87 5.37
CA GLN A 201 37.50 -6.74 5.76
C GLN A 201 36.76 -8.04 5.39
N SER A 202 36.61 -8.92 6.36
CA SER A 202 35.69 -10.06 6.27
C SER A 202 34.28 -9.52 6.23
N GLY A 203 33.65 -9.53 5.05
CA GLY A 203 32.23 -9.22 4.95
C GLY A 203 31.41 -10.20 5.79
N SER A 204 30.49 -9.69 6.59
CA SER A 204 29.57 -10.51 7.36
C SER A 204 28.66 -11.31 6.43
N ARG A 205 28.46 -12.60 6.72
CA ARG A 205 27.48 -13.43 6.00
C ARG A 205 26.03 -13.04 6.29
N ALA A 206 25.79 -12.40 7.41
CA ALA A 206 24.49 -11.91 7.84
C ALA A 206 24.57 -10.45 8.20
N GLU A 207 23.65 -9.65 7.70
CA GLU A 207 23.48 -8.24 8.01
C GLU A 207 22.10 -8.05 8.63
N VAL A 208 22.03 -7.33 9.76
CA VAL A 208 20.76 -6.96 10.39
C VAL A 208 20.35 -5.58 9.88
N HIS A 209 19.16 -5.48 9.36
CA HIS A 209 18.58 -4.24 8.85
C HIS A 209 17.48 -3.77 9.80
N LEU A 210 17.55 -2.54 10.24
CA LEU A 210 16.54 -1.88 11.06
C LEU A 210 16.12 -0.59 10.36
N GLY A 211 14.83 -0.34 10.31
CA GLY A 211 14.27 0.85 9.71
C GLY A 211 13.17 1.45 10.56
N ALA A 212 13.07 2.78 10.54
CA ALA A 212 11.96 3.52 11.09
C ALA A 212 11.61 4.65 10.13
N ALA A 213 10.33 4.89 9.92
CA ALA A 213 9.90 6.00 9.09
C ALA A 213 8.58 6.59 9.58
N VAL A 214 8.33 7.81 9.14
CA VAL A 214 7.06 8.49 9.32
C VAL A 214 6.71 9.22 8.04
N ALA A 215 5.47 9.06 7.58
CA ALA A 215 4.89 9.83 6.48
C ALA A 215 3.72 10.65 6.98
N THR A 216 3.48 11.81 6.38
CA THR A 216 2.23 12.54 6.60
C THR A 216 1.10 11.90 5.79
N LEU A 217 -0.10 11.92 6.34
CA LEU A 217 -1.31 11.49 5.66
C LEU A 217 -1.96 12.66 4.91
N GLY A 218 -2.61 12.39 3.81
CA GLY A 218 -3.34 13.39 3.02
C GLY A 218 -3.34 13.10 1.52
N LYS A 219 -4.13 13.85 0.77
CA LYS A 219 -4.26 13.73 -0.70
C LYS A 219 -3.26 14.59 -1.48
N GLY A 220 -2.74 15.63 -0.84
CA GLY A 220 -1.81 16.59 -1.44
C GLY A 220 -0.35 16.16 -1.32
N ALA A 221 0.50 17.15 -1.21
CA ALA A 221 1.91 16.92 -0.88
C ALA A 221 2.04 16.21 0.47
N ARG A 222 2.85 15.16 0.52
CA ARG A 222 3.13 14.38 1.73
C ARG A 222 4.61 14.45 2.04
N GLY A 223 4.92 14.75 3.30
CA GLY A 223 6.30 14.67 3.82
C GLY A 223 6.62 13.24 4.24
N GLU A 224 7.84 12.82 3.99
CA GLU A 224 8.40 11.54 4.42
C GLU A 224 9.72 11.76 5.13
N LEU A 225 9.96 11.03 6.21
CA LEU A 225 11.23 10.98 6.92
C LEU A 225 11.50 9.54 7.32
N GLY A 226 12.66 9.02 6.97
CA GLY A 226 13.06 7.66 7.28
C GLY A 226 14.51 7.56 7.71
N VAL A 227 14.78 6.64 8.60
CA VAL A 227 16.11 6.24 9.02
C VAL A 227 16.29 4.75 8.80
N ARG A 228 17.46 4.36 8.31
CA ARG A 228 17.84 2.95 8.14
C ARG A 228 19.22 2.70 8.72
N THR A 229 19.31 1.63 9.46
CA THR A 229 20.56 1.12 10.02
C THR A 229 20.82 -0.28 9.49
N ILE A 230 22.04 -0.52 9.02
CA ILE A 230 22.53 -1.85 8.63
C ILE A 230 23.68 -2.19 9.57
N ILE A 231 23.53 -3.26 10.31
CA ILE A 231 24.50 -3.79 11.27
C ILE A 231 25.16 -5.01 10.65
N SER A 232 26.45 -4.88 10.35
CA SER A 232 27.32 -5.94 9.85
C SER A 232 28.65 -5.88 10.62
N SER A 233 29.78 -6.15 9.97
CA SER A 233 31.11 -5.85 10.53
C SER A 233 31.30 -4.37 10.83
N GLN A 234 30.59 -3.51 10.12
CA GLN A 234 30.51 -2.07 10.34
C GLN A 234 29.04 -1.65 10.38
N ILE A 235 28.73 -0.61 11.16
CA ILE A 235 27.38 -0.05 11.24
C ILE A 235 27.24 1.00 10.15
N SER A 236 26.20 0.86 9.33
CA SER A 236 25.77 1.87 8.36
C SER A 236 24.49 2.53 8.88
N LEU A 237 24.46 3.85 8.88
CA LEU A 237 23.29 4.64 9.25
C LEU A 237 23.00 5.67 8.17
N GLU A 238 21.79 5.70 7.65
CA GLU A 238 21.35 6.64 6.63
C GLU A 238 20.01 7.27 7.04
N LEU A 239 19.90 8.59 6.87
CA LEU A 239 18.69 9.37 7.11
C LEU A 239 18.24 9.97 5.78
N LEU A 240 17.00 9.72 5.36
CA LEU A 240 16.40 10.33 4.17
C LEU A 240 15.12 11.03 4.55
N GLY A 241 14.92 12.23 3.99
CA GLY A 241 13.70 12.97 4.12
C GLY A 241 13.33 13.65 2.82
N GLY A 242 12.05 13.83 2.58
CA GLY A 242 11.59 14.41 1.34
C GLY A 242 10.10 14.58 1.24
N VAL A 243 9.65 14.74 0.01
CA VAL A 243 8.25 15.00 -0.31
C VAL A 243 7.78 14.10 -1.45
N ARG A 244 6.52 13.73 -1.36
CA ARG A 244 5.80 13.00 -2.40
C ARG A 244 4.60 13.82 -2.85
N LEU A 245 4.44 13.98 -4.16
CA LEU A 245 3.43 14.83 -4.79
C LEU A 245 2.55 13.99 -5.71
N PRO A 246 1.23 14.06 -5.60
CA PRO A 246 0.35 13.50 -6.61
C PRO A 246 0.48 14.32 -7.90
N LEU A 247 0.76 13.65 -9.01
CA LEU A 247 0.87 14.28 -10.35
C LEU A 247 -0.40 14.07 -11.16
N LEU A 248 -0.90 12.84 -11.18
CA LEU A 248 -2.12 12.40 -11.85
C LEU A 248 -2.79 11.32 -10.99
N THR A 249 -4.00 10.90 -11.39
CA THR A 249 -4.66 9.77 -10.72
C THR A 249 -3.78 8.52 -10.78
N GLY A 250 -3.40 8.03 -9.60
CA GLY A 250 -2.51 6.87 -9.46
C GLY A 250 -1.03 7.16 -9.71
N LEU A 251 -0.63 8.33 -10.20
CA LEU A 251 0.77 8.69 -10.46
C LEU A 251 1.25 9.70 -9.43
N GLU A 252 2.34 9.38 -8.75
CA GLU A 252 3.00 10.24 -7.77
C GLU A 252 4.47 10.46 -8.15
N GLY A 253 4.95 11.69 -7.99
CA GLY A 253 6.37 12.02 -8.04
C GLY A 253 6.93 12.16 -6.63
N PHE A 254 8.21 11.86 -6.43
CA PHE A 254 8.85 12.06 -5.15
C PHE A 254 10.31 12.50 -5.29
N VAL A 255 10.77 13.26 -4.30
CA VAL A 255 12.16 13.67 -4.15
C VAL A 255 12.52 13.55 -2.68
N GLU A 256 13.59 12.84 -2.39
CA GLU A 256 14.14 12.63 -1.05
C GLU A 256 15.65 12.80 -1.06
N GLY A 257 16.20 13.14 0.08
CA GLY A 257 17.65 13.20 0.23
C GLY A 257 18.07 13.29 1.69
N GLY A 258 19.34 13.00 1.92
CA GLY A 258 19.88 13.08 3.26
C GLY A 258 21.27 12.50 3.41
N PRO A 259 21.85 12.62 4.61
CA PRO A 259 23.20 12.16 4.91
C PRO A 259 23.25 10.68 5.24
N GLY A 260 24.34 10.04 4.85
CA GLY A 260 24.84 8.83 5.51
C GLY A 260 25.77 9.22 6.65
N LEU A 261 25.52 8.64 7.81
CA LEU A 261 26.21 9.00 9.05
C LEU A 261 27.30 7.98 9.45
N SER A 262 27.81 7.23 8.47
CA SER A 262 28.85 6.22 8.70
C SER A 262 29.79 6.10 7.49
N GLY A 263 31.01 5.57 7.70
CA GLY A 263 31.98 5.28 6.65
C GLY A 263 31.91 3.82 6.15
N ALA A 264 30.84 3.09 6.40
CA ALA A 264 30.72 1.71 5.95
C ALA A 264 30.62 1.63 4.41
N PRO A 265 31.19 0.62 3.74
CA PRO A 265 31.09 0.42 2.30
C PRO A 265 29.63 0.40 1.84
N GLY A 266 29.30 1.22 0.84
CA GLY A 266 27.93 1.38 0.32
C GLY A 266 27.05 2.38 1.09
N ALA A 267 27.55 2.96 2.20
CA ALA A 267 26.92 4.09 2.88
C ALA A 267 27.48 5.40 2.31
N PRO A 268 26.75 6.15 1.49
CA PRO A 268 27.25 7.40 0.93
C PRO A 268 27.33 8.48 2.01
N ARG A 269 28.17 9.50 1.81
CA ARG A 269 28.13 10.68 2.68
C ARG A 269 26.80 11.45 2.56
N PHE A 270 26.25 11.48 1.36
CA PHE A 270 24.88 11.90 1.15
C PHE A 270 24.27 11.20 -0.06
N ARG A 271 22.94 11.11 -0.07
CA ARG A 271 22.13 10.56 -1.17
C ARG A 271 21.04 11.53 -1.58
N ILE A 272 20.76 11.60 -2.87
CA ILE A 272 19.57 12.24 -3.42
C ILE A 272 18.84 11.20 -4.24
N VAL A 273 17.51 11.12 -4.07
CA VAL A 273 16.62 10.19 -4.77
C VAL A 273 15.50 10.99 -5.39
N ALA A 274 15.17 10.70 -6.62
CA ALA A 274 13.98 11.23 -7.29
C ALA A 274 13.34 10.16 -8.14
N GLY A 275 12.03 10.18 -8.24
CA GLY A 275 11.34 9.17 -9.02
C GLY A 275 9.86 9.42 -9.18
N VAL A 276 9.24 8.48 -9.88
CA VAL A 276 7.78 8.42 -10.09
C VAL A 276 7.29 7.03 -9.72
N SER A 277 6.08 6.97 -9.18
CA SER A 277 5.40 5.73 -8.83
C SER A 277 3.97 5.78 -9.35
N PHE A 278 3.59 4.78 -10.13
CA PHE A 278 2.23 4.59 -10.59
C PHE A 278 1.59 3.45 -9.81
N ARG A 279 0.44 3.73 -9.21
CA ARG A 279 -0.36 2.74 -8.48
C ARG A 279 -1.76 2.66 -9.06
N SER A 280 -2.15 1.45 -9.45
CA SER A 280 -3.51 1.11 -9.83
C SER A 280 -4.02 0.04 -8.88
N GLU A 281 -5.12 0.31 -8.22
CA GLU A 281 -5.77 -0.68 -7.37
C GLU A 281 -7.21 -0.82 -7.83
N PRO A 282 -7.70 -2.06 -8.00
CA PRO A 282 -9.10 -2.26 -8.27
C PRO A 282 -9.91 -1.69 -7.11
N PRO A 283 -11.10 -1.17 -7.35
CA PRO A 283 -11.99 -0.81 -6.26
C PRO A 283 -12.10 -2.01 -5.32
N PRO A 284 -12.05 -1.80 -4.01
CA PRO A 284 -12.11 -2.91 -3.06
C PRO A 284 -13.35 -3.72 -3.36
N LYS A 285 -13.15 -4.97 -3.83
CA LYS A 285 -14.29 -5.89 -3.97
C LYS A 285 -14.89 -6.00 -2.58
N LEU A 286 -16.14 -5.62 -2.44
CA LEU A 286 -16.92 -5.75 -1.23
C LEU A 286 -17.17 -7.25 -0.94
N SER A 287 -16.12 -8.01 -0.68
CA SER A 287 -16.24 -9.39 -0.28
C SER A 287 -16.39 -9.49 1.25
N PHE A 288 -17.25 -8.64 1.79
CA PHE A 288 -17.81 -8.81 3.12
C PHE A 288 -19.26 -9.33 3.07
N MET A 289 -19.64 -9.94 2.00
CA MET A 289 -20.63 -11.00 2.12
C MET A 289 -19.85 -12.18 2.71
N ASP A 290 -20.14 -12.47 3.98
CA ASP A 290 -19.62 -13.64 4.66
C ASP A 290 -19.74 -14.84 3.71
N GLU A 291 -18.65 -15.58 3.50
CA GLU A 291 -18.66 -16.86 2.80
C GLU A 291 -19.68 -17.82 3.43
N HIS A 292 -20.10 -17.55 4.67
CA HIS A 292 -21.20 -18.19 5.37
C HIS A 292 -22.59 -17.68 4.94
N ALA A 293 -22.76 -16.39 4.61
CA ALA A 293 -24.02 -15.87 4.12
C ALA A 293 -24.31 -16.34 2.69
N ASP A 294 -23.30 -16.46 1.85
CA ASP A 294 -23.45 -17.05 0.50
C ASP A 294 -23.74 -18.56 0.57
N ASN A 295 -23.17 -19.29 1.52
CA ASN A 295 -23.47 -20.70 1.74
C ASN A 295 -24.88 -20.89 2.35
N GLU A 296 -25.31 -20.03 3.28
CA GLU A 296 -26.70 -20.09 3.78
C GLU A 296 -27.71 -19.70 2.70
N LEU A 297 -27.41 -18.69 1.86
CA LEU A 297 -28.27 -18.30 0.75
C LEU A 297 -28.35 -19.40 -0.32
N GLN A 298 -27.23 -20.05 -0.65
CA GLN A 298 -27.19 -21.19 -1.58
C GLN A 298 -27.87 -22.43 -1.00
N LEU A 299 -27.70 -22.71 0.30
CA LEU A 299 -28.38 -23.79 0.99
C LEU A 299 -29.90 -23.53 1.06
N THR A 300 -30.33 -22.29 1.31
CA THR A 300 -31.74 -21.90 1.34
C THR A 300 -32.36 -21.96 -0.05
N LEU A 301 -31.62 -21.52 -1.09
CA LEU A 301 -32.07 -21.63 -2.49
C LEU A 301 -32.08 -23.09 -2.99
N ALA A 302 -31.17 -23.94 -2.53
CA ALA A 302 -31.13 -25.37 -2.87
C ALA A 302 -32.22 -26.17 -2.14
N GLN A 303 -32.73 -25.72 -1.00
CA GLN A 303 -33.81 -26.33 -0.25
C GLN A 303 -35.22 -25.81 -0.67
N ALA A 304 -35.29 -24.68 -1.35
CA ALA A 304 -36.50 -24.18 -1.95
C ALA A 304 -36.84 -24.99 -3.22
N LYS A 305 -37.53 -26.10 -3.06
CA LYS A 305 -38.07 -26.88 -4.17
C LYS A 305 -38.99 -25.95 -4.99
N PRO A 306 -38.83 -25.82 -6.32
CA PRO A 306 -39.69 -24.97 -7.10
C PRO A 306 -41.08 -25.57 -7.14
N SER A 307 -42.04 -24.97 -6.45
CA SER A 307 -43.43 -25.13 -6.79
C SER A 307 -43.69 -24.28 -8.04
N SER A 308 -44.05 -24.95 -9.12
CA SER A 308 -44.52 -24.34 -10.35
C SER A 308 -45.63 -23.36 -10.06
N GLU A 309 -45.43 -22.14 -10.44
CA GLU A 309 -46.31 -21.05 -10.81
C GLU A 309 -45.99 -19.75 -10.10
N GLU A 310 -45.69 -18.75 -10.95
CA GLU A 310 -45.63 -17.32 -10.64
C GLU A 310 -44.46 -16.79 -9.79
N ALA A 311 -43.24 -16.90 -10.29
CA ALA A 311 -42.17 -15.97 -9.93
C ALA A 311 -42.21 -14.75 -10.87
N ARG A 312 -42.96 -13.70 -10.52
CA ARG A 312 -42.72 -12.35 -11.05
C ARG A 312 -41.34 -11.87 -10.50
N VAL A 313 -40.36 -11.94 -11.36
CA VAL A 313 -39.03 -11.40 -11.12
C VAL A 313 -39.17 -9.89 -10.97
N LEU A 314 -38.95 -9.38 -9.76
CA LEU A 314 -38.72 -7.96 -9.55
C LEU A 314 -37.34 -7.61 -10.14
N PRO A 315 -37.18 -6.52 -10.89
CA PRO A 315 -35.90 -6.20 -11.52
C PRO A 315 -34.86 -5.86 -10.46
N VAL A 316 -33.85 -6.72 -10.38
CA VAL A 316 -32.56 -6.42 -9.72
C VAL A 316 -31.92 -5.29 -10.50
N SER A 317 -31.49 -4.26 -9.81
CA SER A 317 -30.89 -3.07 -10.41
C SER A 317 -29.72 -3.40 -11.31
N THR A 318 -29.76 -2.87 -12.52
CA THR A 318 -28.98 -3.18 -13.73
C THR A 318 -27.48 -2.87 -13.70
N TRP A 319 -26.82 -2.81 -12.57
CA TRP A 319 -25.39 -2.55 -12.53
C TRP A 319 -24.49 -3.80 -12.44
N GLU A 320 -25.07 -4.98 -12.23
CA GLU A 320 -24.27 -6.22 -12.04
C GLU A 320 -24.09 -7.10 -13.29
N PHE A 321 -24.64 -6.77 -14.46
CA PHE A 321 -24.72 -7.75 -15.54
C PHE A 321 -24.25 -7.34 -16.94
N ASN A 322 -23.26 -6.45 -17.06
CA ASN A 322 -22.66 -6.15 -18.37
C ASN A 322 -21.27 -6.77 -18.63
N ALA A 323 -20.90 -7.82 -17.90
CA ALA A 323 -19.60 -8.47 -18.08
C ALA A 323 -19.59 -9.72 -18.99
N LEU A 324 -20.74 -10.19 -19.51
CA LEU A 324 -20.81 -11.48 -20.21
C LEU A 324 -21.51 -11.52 -21.57
N THR A 325 -21.76 -10.41 -22.24
CA THR A 325 -22.17 -10.46 -23.65
C THR A 325 -21.29 -9.56 -24.47
N ARG A 326 -20.39 -10.21 -25.22
CA ARG A 326 -19.53 -9.63 -26.23
C ARG A 326 -20.40 -9.41 -27.49
N GLU A 327 -20.84 -8.17 -27.71
CA GLU A 327 -21.25 -7.68 -29.01
C GLU A 327 -20.31 -6.55 -29.43
N GLU A 328 -19.96 -6.56 -30.73
CA GLU A 328 -18.93 -5.72 -31.37
C GLU A 328 -19.29 -4.23 -31.38
N PRO A 329 -18.31 -3.34 -31.60
CA PRO A 329 -18.37 -1.96 -31.18
C PRO A 329 -19.15 -1.06 -32.13
N ALA A 330 -20.20 -0.44 -31.66
CA ALA A 330 -20.67 0.83 -32.18
C ALA A 330 -19.80 1.96 -31.61
N GLY A 331 -19.42 2.92 -32.47
CA GLY A 331 -18.41 3.93 -32.34
C GLY A 331 -18.31 4.75 -31.04
N PRO A 332 -17.38 5.71 -30.91
CA PRO A 332 -16.97 6.29 -29.66
C PRO A 332 -18.11 6.98 -28.93
N ALA A 333 -18.55 6.37 -27.83
CA ALA A 333 -19.46 7.00 -26.90
C ALA A 333 -18.66 7.99 -26.06
N GLU A 334 -19.12 9.25 -26.03
CA GLU A 334 -18.60 10.27 -25.14
C GLU A 334 -18.63 9.76 -23.69
N ASP A 335 -17.46 9.78 -23.03
CA ASP A 335 -17.28 9.52 -21.61
C ASP A 335 -18.04 10.55 -20.78
N LYS A 336 -19.32 10.30 -20.51
CA LYS A 336 -20.04 11.05 -19.49
C LYS A 336 -19.60 10.52 -18.13
N PRO A 337 -19.13 11.40 -17.20
CA PRO A 337 -18.84 11.00 -15.84
C PRO A 337 -20.08 10.29 -15.24
N ALA A 338 -19.86 9.15 -14.58
CA ALA A 338 -20.92 8.44 -13.87
C ALA A 338 -21.63 9.40 -12.90
N GLU A 339 -22.94 9.54 -13.01
CA GLU A 339 -23.70 10.40 -12.08
C GLU A 339 -23.49 9.90 -10.63
N PRO A 340 -23.24 10.81 -9.68
CA PRO A 340 -23.08 10.43 -8.28
C PRO A 340 -24.35 9.76 -7.75
N ILE A 341 -24.16 8.71 -6.95
CA ILE A 341 -25.25 8.00 -6.29
C ILE A 341 -26.02 9.01 -5.43
N ARG A 342 -27.32 9.17 -5.66
CA ARG A 342 -28.17 10.12 -4.93
C ARG A 342 -28.60 9.55 -3.58
N PRO A 343 -28.87 10.38 -2.56
CA PRO A 343 -29.47 9.96 -1.30
C PRO A 343 -30.77 9.20 -1.50
N TYR A 344 -31.09 8.33 -0.55
CA TYR A 344 -32.32 7.56 -0.60
C TYR A 344 -33.55 8.46 -0.43
N VAL A 345 -34.47 8.36 -1.34
CA VAL A 345 -35.77 9.02 -1.26
C VAL A 345 -36.81 7.92 -1.01
N PRO A 346 -37.56 7.97 0.13
CA PRO A 346 -38.59 7.00 0.40
C PRO A 346 -39.61 6.97 -0.73
N THR A 347 -40.02 5.77 -1.12
CA THR A 347 -41.07 5.60 -2.11
C THR A 347 -42.45 6.01 -1.53
N PRO A 348 -43.49 6.28 -2.35
CA PRO A 348 -44.83 6.59 -1.84
C PRO A 348 -45.45 5.53 -0.94
N GLN A 349 -44.91 4.30 -1.00
CA GLN A 349 -45.36 3.14 -0.20
C GLN A 349 -44.54 3.00 1.10
N GLU A 350 -43.55 3.84 1.32
CA GLU A 350 -42.70 3.84 2.51
C GLU A 350 -42.91 5.10 3.32
N LYS A 351 -43.16 4.94 4.62
CA LYS A 351 -43.27 6.04 5.57
C LYS A 351 -41.98 6.14 6.39
N LEU A 352 -41.34 7.27 6.36
CA LEU A 352 -40.21 7.57 7.23
C LEU A 352 -40.70 7.74 8.68
N VAL A 353 -40.19 6.91 9.59
CA VAL A 353 -40.56 6.92 11.00
C VAL A 353 -39.50 7.60 11.83
N LEU A 354 -38.20 7.37 11.53
CA LEU A 354 -37.08 7.94 12.24
C LEU A 354 -35.98 8.28 11.25
N ARG A 355 -35.38 9.45 11.43
CA ARG A 355 -34.14 9.85 10.76
C ARG A 355 -33.19 10.45 11.79
N GLY A 356 -31.93 10.09 11.71
CA GLY A 356 -30.91 10.66 12.58
C GLY A 356 -29.50 10.37 12.08
N ASP A 357 -28.57 11.14 12.59
CA ASP A 357 -27.18 11.14 12.15
C ASP A 357 -26.25 10.64 13.28
N ILE A 358 -25.27 9.85 12.89
CA ILE A 358 -24.19 9.38 13.75
C ILE A 358 -22.91 9.98 13.19
N HIS A 359 -22.23 10.77 14.01
CA HIS A 359 -20.99 11.44 13.61
C HIS A 359 -19.76 10.62 13.98
N PHE A 360 -18.74 10.67 13.11
CA PHE A 360 -17.51 9.90 13.27
C PHE A 360 -16.30 10.83 13.43
N VAL A 361 -15.33 10.32 14.17
CA VAL A 361 -14.03 10.97 14.31
C VAL A 361 -13.29 10.94 12.96
N ARG A 362 -12.44 11.92 12.73
CA ARG A 362 -11.64 12.04 11.51
C ARG A 362 -10.86 10.74 11.24
N GLY A 363 -10.92 10.26 10.00
CA GLY A 363 -10.24 9.03 9.58
C GLY A 363 -10.80 7.74 10.16
N SER A 364 -11.85 7.81 11.02
CA SER A 364 -12.45 6.65 11.67
C SER A 364 -13.81 6.27 11.08
N SER A 365 -14.10 4.99 11.14
CA SER A 365 -15.43 4.39 10.95
C SER A 365 -15.91 3.66 12.21
N GLU A 366 -15.24 3.83 13.33
CA GLU A 366 -15.65 3.26 14.62
C GLU A 366 -16.81 4.07 15.20
N LEU A 367 -17.81 3.36 15.72
CA LEU A 367 -18.93 4.00 16.39
C LEU A 367 -18.45 4.64 17.70
N PRO A 368 -18.97 5.83 18.06
CA PRO A 368 -18.80 6.35 19.42
C PRO A 368 -19.39 5.36 20.43
N GLY A 369 -18.77 5.25 21.60
CA GLY A 369 -19.06 4.19 22.59
C GLY A 369 -20.52 4.11 23.03
N VAL A 370 -21.29 5.21 23.00
CA VAL A 370 -22.74 5.25 23.28
C VAL A 370 -23.43 6.00 22.15
N VAL A 371 -24.39 5.38 21.51
CA VAL A 371 -25.16 5.97 20.40
C VAL A 371 -26.67 5.88 20.71
N PRO A 372 -27.22 6.86 21.45
CA PRO A 372 -28.63 6.84 21.85
C PRO A 372 -29.62 6.71 20.70
N LEU A 373 -29.25 7.19 19.50
CA LEU A 373 -30.02 7.04 18.30
C LEU A 373 -30.24 5.57 17.94
N LEU A 374 -29.23 4.72 18.06
CA LEU A 374 -29.33 3.31 17.73
C LEU A 374 -30.21 2.56 18.71
N ASP A 375 -30.21 2.94 19.99
CA ASP A 375 -31.14 2.40 21.00
C ASP A 375 -32.59 2.76 20.65
N GLN A 376 -32.83 4.00 20.19
CA GLN A 376 -34.16 4.40 19.70
C GLN A 376 -34.59 3.61 18.47
N VAL A 377 -33.67 3.36 17.53
CA VAL A 377 -33.93 2.53 16.34
C VAL A 377 -34.36 1.12 16.75
N ILE A 378 -33.65 0.51 17.70
CA ILE A 378 -33.95 -0.83 18.20
C ILE A 378 -35.34 -0.87 18.90
N LEU A 379 -35.65 0.14 19.72
CA LEU A 379 -36.94 0.26 20.38
C LEU A 379 -38.09 0.42 19.37
N GLN A 380 -37.89 1.25 18.36
CA GLN A 380 -38.89 1.42 17.29
C GLN A 380 -39.14 0.12 16.53
N LEU A 381 -38.08 -0.64 16.23
CA LEU A 381 -38.21 -1.90 15.51
C LEU A 381 -38.91 -3.00 16.30
N SER A 382 -38.75 -3.02 17.62
CA SER A 382 -39.45 -3.99 18.49
C SER A 382 -40.95 -3.76 18.55
N GLY A 383 -41.41 -2.54 18.22
CA GLY A 383 -42.86 -2.22 18.09
C GLY A 383 -43.48 -2.56 16.76
N PHE A 384 -42.68 -2.91 15.72
CA PHE A 384 -43.21 -3.21 14.38
C PHE A 384 -43.28 -4.72 14.11
N SER A 385 -44.43 -5.29 14.15
CA SER A 385 -44.68 -6.73 14.01
C SER A 385 -44.41 -7.28 12.59
N ALA A 386 -44.36 -6.47 11.54
CA ALA A 386 -44.01 -6.88 10.17
C ALA A 386 -43.67 -5.67 9.30
N GLY A 387 -42.51 -5.67 8.64
CA GLY A 387 -42.29 -4.86 7.46
C GLY A 387 -41.40 -3.60 7.54
N GLY A 388 -40.72 -3.33 8.64
CA GLY A 388 -39.80 -2.19 8.70
C GLY A 388 -38.48 -2.46 7.96
N THR A 389 -37.98 -1.48 7.21
CA THR A 389 -36.64 -1.48 6.57
C THR A 389 -35.82 -0.34 7.14
N ILE A 390 -34.53 -0.60 7.38
CA ILE A 390 -33.57 0.43 7.78
C ILE A 390 -32.68 0.69 6.58
N VAL A 391 -32.54 1.96 6.22
CA VAL A 391 -31.53 2.39 5.24
C VAL A 391 -30.48 3.20 5.98
N ILE A 392 -29.22 2.83 5.80
CA ILE A 392 -28.08 3.52 6.40
C ILE A 392 -27.24 4.08 5.27
N GLU A 393 -27.10 5.41 5.24
CA GLU A 393 -26.30 6.13 4.25
C GLU A 393 -25.06 6.71 4.91
N GLY A 394 -23.89 6.21 4.52
CA GLY A 394 -22.61 6.74 4.99
C GLY A 394 -22.15 7.92 4.15
N HIS A 395 -21.55 8.88 4.80
CA HIS A 395 -20.94 10.06 4.19
C HIS A 395 -19.50 10.24 4.65
N ALA A 396 -18.69 10.79 3.77
CA ALA A 396 -17.32 11.15 4.06
C ALA A 396 -17.14 12.67 3.95
N ASP A 397 -16.07 13.14 4.54
CA ASP A 397 -15.60 14.50 4.37
C ASP A 397 -14.86 14.64 3.03
N THR A 398 -14.75 15.89 2.54
CA THR A 398 -14.10 16.21 1.26
C THR A 398 -12.56 16.16 1.29
N GLU A 399 -11.98 15.61 2.34
CA GLU A 399 -10.52 15.54 2.52
C GLU A 399 -9.86 14.33 1.81
N GLY A 400 -10.62 13.34 1.36
CA GLY A 400 -10.14 12.11 0.70
C GLY A 400 -10.15 12.18 -0.86
N THR A 401 -9.83 11.12 -1.61
CA THR A 401 -10.14 10.92 -3.03
C THR A 401 -11.57 10.39 -3.14
N ASP A 402 -12.26 10.58 -4.26
CA ASP A 402 -13.61 10.05 -4.44
C ASP A 402 -13.72 8.56 -4.06
N THR A 403 -12.72 7.77 -4.45
CA THR A 403 -12.66 6.34 -4.10
C THR A 403 -12.47 6.13 -2.60
N SER A 404 -11.58 6.90 -1.95
CA SER A 404 -11.35 6.84 -0.51
C SER A 404 -12.58 7.26 0.28
N ASP A 405 -13.23 8.33 -0.17
CA ASP A 405 -14.43 8.88 0.47
C ASP A 405 -15.61 7.93 0.33
N MET A 406 -15.77 7.33 -0.85
CA MET A 406 -16.77 6.31 -1.09
C MET A 406 -16.55 5.09 -0.18
N PHE A 407 -15.29 4.64 -0.07
CA PHE A 407 -14.93 3.53 0.82
C PHE A 407 -15.17 3.86 2.30
N MET A 408 -14.72 5.05 2.76
CA MET A 408 -14.91 5.47 4.15
C MET A 408 -16.39 5.63 4.50
N SER A 409 -17.18 6.19 3.59
CA SER A 409 -18.61 6.34 3.76
C SER A 409 -19.31 5.00 3.93
N LEU A 410 -18.97 4.03 3.09
CA LEU A 410 -19.52 2.68 3.18
C LEU A 410 -19.10 1.97 4.48
N ARG A 411 -17.85 2.13 4.93
CA ARG A 411 -17.39 1.55 6.21
C ARG A 411 -18.17 2.11 7.40
N ARG A 412 -18.50 3.40 7.39
CA ARG A 412 -19.34 4.01 8.43
C ARG A 412 -20.74 3.40 8.44
N ALA A 413 -21.36 3.26 7.27
CA ALA A 413 -22.66 2.59 7.15
C ALA A 413 -22.60 1.12 7.62
N GLN A 414 -21.52 0.40 7.31
CA GLN A 414 -21.30 -0.98 7.77
C GLN A 414 -21.14 -1.08 9.29
N ALA A 415 -20.44 -0.15 9.92
CA ALA A 415 -20.27 -0.15 11.37
C ALA A 415 -21.61 -0.03 12.09
N VAL A 416 -22.48 0.85 11.59
CA VAL A 416 -23.85 1.01 12.12
C VAL A 416 -24.69 -0.26 11.88
N ARG A 417 -24.65 -0.82 10.65
CA ARG A 417 -25.36 -2.07 10.33
C ARG A 417 -24.97 -3.21 11.26
N ARG A 418 -23.66 -3.35 11.49
CA ARG A 418 -23.17 -4.41 12.36
C ARG A 418 -23.65 -4.25 13.78
N TYR A 419 -23.59 -3.03 14.33
CA TYR A 419 -24.11 -2.77 15.67
C TYR A 419 -25.59 -3.22 15.78
N LEU A 420 -26.41 -2.85 14.80
CA LEU A 420 -27.83 -3.24 14.80
C LEU A 420 -28.01 -4.76 14.74
N ILE A 421 -27.23 -5.47 13.94
CA ILE A 421 -27.27 -6.93 13.84
C ILE A 421 -26.81 -7.58 15.15
N ASP A 422 -25.74 -7.07 15.76
CA ASP A 422 -25.22 -7.56 17.04
C ASP A 422 -26.26 -7.35 18.17
N GLN A 423 -27.16 -6.36 18.03
CA GLN A 423 -28.31 -6.13 18.92
C GLN A 423 -29.58 -6.89 18.51
N GLY A 424 -29.49 -7.83 17.58
CA GLY A 424 -30.57 -8.73 17.18
C GLY A 424 -31.48 -8.24 16.05
N VAL A 425 -31.14 -7.13 15.37
CA VAL A 425 -31.88 -6.69 14.19
C VAL A 425 -31.54 -7.61 13.02
N PRO A 426 -32.56 -8.23 12.35
CA PRO A 426 -32.30 -9.09 11.20
C PRO A 426 -31.54 -8.34 10.08
N GLY A 427 -30.42 -8.89 9.61
CA GLY A 427 -29.59 -8.26 8.59
C GLY A 427 -30.30 -8.02 7.27
N THR A 428 -31.33 -8.80 6.96
CA THR A 428 -32.21 -8.64 5.79
C THR A 428 -33.05 -7.36 5.81
N LYS A 429 -33.25 -6.78 7.01
CA LYS A 429 -34.00 -5.52 7.18
C LYS A 429 -33.08 -4.28 7.08
N VAL A 430 -31.77 -4.45 7.02
CA VAL A 430 -30.81 -3.34 7.06
C VAL A 430 -30.10 -3.22 5.71
N ARG A 431 -30.40 -2.16 4.98
CA ARG A 431 -29.71 -1.79 3.72
C ARG A 431 -28.66 -0.74 4.00
N ILE A 432 -27.51 -0.80 3.33
CA ILE A 432 -26.43 0.18 3.46
C ILE A 432 -26.08 0.78 2.12
N ARG A 433 -25.65 2.05 2.13
CA ARG A 433 -25.17 2.79 0.97
C ARG A 433 -24.00 3.68 1.38
N GLY A 434 -22.96 3.75 0.55
CA GLY A 434 -21.91 4.73 0.65
C GLY A 434 -22.15 5.85 -0.35
N LEU A 435 -22.13 7.09 0.08
CA LEU A 435 -22.37 8.27 -0.75
C LEU A 435 -21.11 9.14 -0.94
N GLY A 436 -19.98 8.70 -0.38
CA GLY A 436 -18.73 9.44 -0.46
C GLY A 436 -18.88 10.84 0.14
N SER A 437 -18.21 11.81 -0.48
CA SER A 437 -18.26 13.24 -0.14
C SER A 437 -19.21 14.06 -1.01
N HIS A 438 -20.03 13.41 -1.86
CA HIS A 438 -20.88 14.09 -2.85
C HIS A 438 -22.07 14.83 -2.25
N TRP A 439 -22.49 14.49 -1.01
CA TRP A 439 -23.66 15.05 -0.36
C TRP A 439 -23.28 15.64 1.03
N PRO A 440 -22.48 16.71 1.05
CA PRO A 440 -22.04 17.31 2.31
C PRO A 440 -23.15 18.10 2.98
N VAL A 441 -23.18 18.13 4.30
CA VAL A 441 -24.03 19.04 5.10
C VAL A 441 -23.42 20.46 5.02
N SER A 442 -22.10 20.55 5.19
CA SER A 442 -21.36 21.77 4.94
C SER A 442 -20.57 21.63 3.65
N SER A 443 -20.93 22.43 2.62
CA SER A 443 -20.31 22.36 1.29
C SER A 443 -18.90 22.95 1.24
N LYS A 444 -18.56 23.81 2.19
CA LYS A 444 -17.23 24.45 2.33
C LYS A 444 -16.85 24.51 3.80
N PRO A 445 -16.54 23.36 4.41
CA PRO A 445 -16.22 23.32 5.83
C PRO A 445 -14.92 24.13 6.10
N ALA A 446 -14.98 25.05 7.03
CA ALA A 446 -13.87 25.91 7.45
C ALA A 446 -13.36 25.53 8.86
N THR A 447 -14.17 24.80 9.62
CA THR A 447 -13.88 24.39 10.99
C THR A 447 -13.96 22.88 11.12
N GLU A 448 -13.24 22.30 12.10
CA GLU A 448 -13.29 20.86 12.39
C GLU A 448 -14.73 20.40 12.75
N GLN A 449 -15.53 21.25 13.34
CA GLN A 449 -16.93 20.95 13.63
C GLN A 449 -17.75 20.77 12.36
N GLU A 450 -17.56 21.64 11.35
CA GLU A 450 -18.21 21.52 10.06
C GLU A 450 -17.75 20.28 9.28
N HIS A 451 -16.46 19.96 9.34
CA HIS A 451 -15.92 18.71 8.80
C HIS A 451 -16.55 17.48 9.49
N GLN A 452 -16.77 17.55 10.81
CA GLN A 452 -17.42 16.47 11.57
C GLN A 452 -18.88 16.24 11.13
N LEU A 453 -19.62 17.31 10.74
CA LEU A 453 -20.98 17.15 10.22
C LEU A 453 -21.02 16.34 8.92
N ASN A 454 -19.96 16.44 8.11
CA ASN A 454 -19.86 15.66 6.87
C ASN A 454 -19.47 14.20 7.13
N ARG A 455 -18.74 13.92 8.21
CA ARG A 455 -18.33 12.57 8.62
C ARG A 455 -19.44 11.88 9.40
N ARG A 456 -20.50 11.47 8.73
CA ARG A 456 -21.68 10.91 9.36
C ARG A 456 -22.19 9.62 8.71
N ALA A 457 -23.06 8.92 9.41
CA ALA A 457 -23.98 7.94 8.84
C ALA A 457 -25.41 8.37 9.17
N GLU A 458 -26.24 8.56 8.15
CA GLU A 458 -27.66 8.81 8.30
C GLU A 458 -28.39 7.48 8.42
N VAL A 459 -29.25 7.35 9.43
CA VAL A 459 -30.09 6.19 9.65
C VAL A 459 -31.53 6.57 9.41
N LEU A 460 -32.16 5.89 8.44
CA LEU A 460 -33.57 6.05 8.09
C LEU A 460 -34.32 4.78 8.44
N VAL A 461 -35.33 4.88 9.28
CA VAL A 461 -36.26 3.78 9.58
C VAL A 461 -37.54 4.00 8.81
N LEU A 462 -37.87 3.04 7.97
CA LEU A 462 -38.99 3.07 7.05
C LEU A 462 -39.99 1.96 7.41
N THR A 463 -41.28 2.26 7.35
CA THR A 463 -42.34 1.26 7.45
C THR A 463 -43.15 1.23 6.17
N GLY A 464 -43.53 0.06 5.72
CA GLY A 464 -44.53 -0.03 4.63
C GLY A 464 -45.81 0.67 5.05
N VAL A 465 -46.40 1.46 4.18
CA VAL A 465 -47.79 1.89 4.36
C VAL A 465 -48.63 0.61 4.17
N GLU A 466 -49.37 0.16 5.19
CA GLU A 466 -50.36 -0.91 5.03
C GLU A 466 -51.29 -0.52 3.88
N GLY A 467 -50.98 -1.06 2.68
CA GLY A 467 -51.79 -0.88 1.50
C GLY A 467 -53.10 -1.63 1.71
N ALA A 468 -54.19 -0.94 1.56
CA ALA A 468 -55.54 -1.46 1.51
C ALA A 468 -55.58 -2.84 0.85
N VAL A 469 -56.00 -3.83 1.61
CA VAL A 469 -56.47 -5.10 1.10
C VAL A 469 -57.57 -4.78 0.07
N THR A 470 -57.26 -4.83 -1.20
CA THR A 470 -58.26 -4.79 -2.26
C THR A 470 -58.97 -6.14 -2.21
N THR A 471 -60.04 -6.20 -1.45
CA THR A 471 -61.04 -7.27 -1.58
C THR A 471 -61.60 -7.18 -2.99
N GLN A 472 -61.06 -7.96 -3.90
CA GLN A 472 -61.76 -8.29 -5.13
C GLN A 472 -62.91 -9.22 -4.77
N THR A 473 -64.09 -8.63 -4.72
CA THR A 473 -65.38 -9.37 -4.76
C THR A 473 -65.45 -10.01 -6.14
N PRO A 474 -65.65 -11.34 -6.26
CA PRO A 474 -66.01 -11.95 -7.54
C PRO A 474 -67.33 -11.46 -7.95
N ALA A 475 -67.49 -10.90 -9.13
CA ALA A 475 -68.76 -10.58 -9.76
C ALA A 475 -69.47 -11.85 -10.22
N PRO A 476 -70.82 -11.86 -10.28
CA PRO A 476 -71.73 -13.02 -10.39
C PRO A 476 -71.65 -13.75 -11.73
#